data_18d34272d19b5aa8921d46a051d14f01
#
_entry.id   18d34272d19b5aa8921d46a051d14f01
#
_cell.length_a   1.000
_cell.length_b   1.000
_cell.length_c   1.000
_cell.angle_alpha   90.00
_cell.angle_beta   90.00
_cell.angle_gamma   90.00
#
_symmetry.space_group_name_H-M   'P 1'
#
loop_
_entity.id
_entity.type
_entity.pdbx_description
1 polymer ?
#
loop_
_entity_poly.entity_id
_entity_poly.type
_entity_poly.pdbx_seq_one_letter_code
_entity_poly.pdbx_strand_id
1 'polypeptide(L)'
;VENNAEQIRLSKHLATIKTDVPLDWDEEALKRVPVDFVALRKVFNELEFRTLTKRIIDQGEANVGLEGTVQPLPESGVQGSLFGEAAHVAPQTTAKTIKSYDCDFRLIADFDEAAAYVQSLLGKERVAVHIVSVGDEAMTANILGFAICPQPHKGAYLAMDGFGMMTDSVKPLYESDVTICSNDVKRDMVMLHEKGVNFTAPYFDTSVAHYLLQPERGHSIAQVAQELLDYEVIAPESYLGPKGRGQKKIFEVNPERLTPVACEQADII
;
A
#
# COMPACT_ATOMS: atom_id res chain seq x y z
N VAL A 1 42.17 -44.86 -21.14
CA VAL A 1 40.89 -45.57 -21.04
C VAL A 1 40.95 -46.61 -19.92
N GLU A 2 42.01 -47.46 -19.86
CA GLU A 2 42.11 -48.53 -18.86
C GLU A 2 42.14 -48.01 -17.41
N ASN A 3 42.83 -46.90 -17.11
CA ASN A 3 42.97 -46.37 -15.79
C ASN A 3 41.65 -45.72 -15.23
N ASN A 4 40.62 -45.55 -16.08
CA ASN A 4 39.36 -44.91 -15.71
C ASN A 4 38.13 -45.83 -15.99
N ALA A 5 38.35 -47.13 -16.11
CA ALA A 5 37.29 -48.07 -16.48
C ALA A 5 36.11 -48.07 -15.47
N GLU A 6 36.38 -47.94 -14.17
CA GLU A 6 35.33 -47.88 -13.13
C GLU A 6 34.51 -46.61 -13.24
N GLN A 7 35.16 -45.47 -13.47
CA GLN A 7 34.50 -44.19 -13.63
C GLN A 7 33.61 -44.17 -14.88
N ILE A 8 34.05 -44.77 -15.96
CA ILE A 8 33.26 -44.92 -17.20
C ILE A 8 32.03 -45.80 -16.95
N ARG A 9 32.18 -46.91 -16.21
CA ARG A 9 31.04 -47.77 -15.84
C ARG A 9 30.03 -47.04 -14.95
N LEU A 10 30.53 -46.30 -13.97
CA LEU A 10 29.67 -45.46 -13.10
C LEU A 10 28.94 -44.40 -13.90
N SER A 11 29.65 -43.68 -14.77
CA SER A 11 29.03 -42.68 -15.65
C SER A 11 27.95 -43.27 -16.56
N LYS A 12 28.21 -44.46 -17.11
CA LYS A 12 27.21 -45.18 -17.90
C LYS A 12 26.00 -45.58 -17.07
N HIS A 13 26.22 -46.08 -15.86
CA HIS A 13 25.13 -46.45 -14.95
C HIS A 13 24.26 -45.24 -14.58
N LEU A 14 24.89 -44.10 -14.25
CA LEU A 14 24.18 -42.85 -13.91
C LEU A 14 23.46 -42.23 -15.10
N ALA A 15 23.99 -42.40 -16.32
CA ALA A 15 23.35 -41.91 -17.55
C ALA A 15 22.24 -42.83 -18.06
N THR A 16 22.13 -44.05 -17.53
CA THR A 16 21.11 -45.01 -17.98
C THR A 16 19.79 -44.75 -17.26
N ILE A 17 18.74 -44.47 -18.03
CA ILE A 17 17.39 -44.28 -17.51
C ILE A 17 16.91 -45.56 -16.81
N LYS A 18 16.50 -45.40 -15.56
CA LYS A 18 15.90 -46.49 -14.79
C LYS A 18 14.42 -46.60 -15.16
N THR A 19 14.03 -47.74 -15.79
CA THR A 19 12.66 -47.98 -16.27
C THR A 19 11.81 -48.83 -15.34
N ASP A 20 12.40 -49.34 -14.26
CA ASP A 20 11.79 -50.25 -13.29
C ASP A 20 11.51 -49.58 -11.91
N VAL A 21 11.43 -48.27 -11.92
CA VAL A 21 11.07 -47.54 -10.70
C VAL A 21 9.62 -47.89 -10.35
N PRO A 22 9.34 -48.35 -9.11
CA PRO A 22 7.98 -48.61 -8.68
C PRO A 22 7.26 -47.28 -8.53
N LEU A 23 6.34 -46.97 -9.42
CA LEU A 23 5.49 -45.82 -9.42
C LEU A 23 4.05 -46.27 -9.28
N ASP A 24 3.36 -45.66 -8.32
CA ASP A 24 1.91 -45.78 -8.20
C ASP A 24 1.31 -44.76 -9.17
N TRP A 25 1.00 -45.22 -10.38
CA TRP A 25 0.54 -44.35 -11.45
C TRP A 25 -0.96 -44.23 -11.43
N ASP A 26 -1.45 -43.02 -11.08
CA ASP A 26 -2.87 -42.66 -11.14
C ASP A 26 -3.07 -41.55 -12.21
N GLU A 27 -3.58 -41.90 -13.36
CA GLU A 27 -3.85 -40.95 -14.44
C GLU A 27 -4.92 -39.93 -14.07
N GLU A 28 -5.92 -40.31 -13.27
CA GLU A 28 -6.99 -39.42 -12.83
C GLU A 28 -6.45 -38.33 -11.88
N ALA A 29 -5.52 -38.67 -11.00
CA ALA A 29 -4.87 -37.75 -10.10
C ALA A 29 -3.98 -36.71 -10.85
N LEU A 30 -3.56 -36.99 -12.06
CA LEU A 30 -2.78 -36.07 -12.89
C LEU A 30 -3.63 -35.13 -13.75
N LYS A 31 -4.95 -35.33 -13.78
CA LYS A 31 -5.84 -34.42 -14.51
C LYS A 31 -5.85 -33.05 -13.86
N ARG A 32 -5.71 -32.02 -14.70
CA ARG A 32 -5.78 -30.64 -14.24
C ARG A 32 -7.18 -30.32 -13.74
N VAL A 33 -7.29 -29.96 -12.47
CA VAL A 33 -8.53 -29.46 -11.87
C VAL A 33 -8.64 -27.94 -12.02
N PRO A 34 -9.87 -27.38 -12.01
CA PRO A 34 -10.04 -25.92 -11.96
C PRO A 34 -9.27 -25.29 -10.79
N VAL A 35 -8.72 -24.11 -11.01
CA VAL A 35 -7.94 -23.40 -10.00
C VAL A 35 -8.89 -22.82 -8.93
N ASP A 36 -8.62 -23.12 -7.68
CA ASP A 36 -9.22 -22.42 -6.55
C ASP A 36 -8.45 -21.11 -6.32
N PHE A 37 -8.95 -20.02 -6.91
CA PHE A 37 -8.31 -18.71 -6.81
C PHE A 37 -8.32 -18.15 -5.38
N VAL A 38 -9.29 -18.54 -4.55
CA VAL A 38 -9.36 -18.07 -3.15
C VAL A 38 -8.23 -18.69 -2.33
N ALA A 39 -8.06 -20.02 -2.42
CA ALA A 39 -6.97 -20.72 -1.76
C ALA A 39 -5.61 -20.27 -2.30
N LEU A 40 -5.49 -20.10 -3.63
CA LEU A 40 -4.25 -19.65 -4.27
C LEU A 40 -3.87 -18.22 -3.86
N ARG A 41 -4.83 -17.31 -3.75
CA ARG A 41 -4.61 -15.93 -3.28
C ARG A 41 -4.07 -15.92 -1.84
N LYS A 42 -4.63 -16.76 -0.96
CA LYS A 42 -4.14 -16.88 0.42
C LYS A 42 -2.67 -17.32 0.46
N VAL A 43 -2.31 -18.35 -0.31
CA VAL A 43 -0.92 -18.83 -0.39
C VAL A 43 0.00 -17.77 -1.01
N PHE A 44 -0.44 -17.09 -2.07
CA PHE A 44 0.38 -16.05 -2.71
C PHE A 44 0.58 -14.83 -1.81
N ASN A 45 -0.41 -14.48 -0.98
CA ASN A 45 -0.27 -13.42 0.01
C ASN A 45 0.71 -13.82 1.11
N GLU A 46 0.62 -15.06 1.61
CA GLU A 46 1.54 -15.59 2.61
C GLU A 46 2.99 -15.64 2.09
N LEU A 47 3.17 -16.02 0.83
CA LEU A 47 4.48 -16.07 0.14
C LEU A 47 4.89 -14.73 -0.50
N GLU A 48 4.07 -13.69 -0.41
CA GLU A 48 4.30 -12.36 -0.99
C GLU A 48 4.51 -12.31 -2.50
N PHE A 49 3.88 -13.20 -3.24
CA PHE A 49 3.99 -13.30 -4.69
C PHE A 49 3.13 -12.25 -5.42
N ARG A 50 3.36 -10.96 -5.17
CA ARG A 50 2.56 -9.82 -5.68
C ARG A 50 2.43 -9.81 -7.21
N THR A 51 3.54 -10.05 -7.93
CA THR A 51 3.54 -10.07 -9.40
C THR A 51 2.77 -11.27 -9.95
N LEU A 52 2.89 -12.44 -9.28
CA LEU A 52 2.16 -13.64 -9.67
C LEU A 52 0.67 -13.50 -9.37
N THR A 53 0.29 -12.88 -8.25
CA THR A 53 -1.09 -12.57 -7.90
C THR A 53 -1.75 -11.77 -9.02
N LYS A 54 -1.16 -10.63 -9.40
CA LYS A 54 -1.68 -9.80 -10.50
C LYS A 54 -1.79 -10.55 -11.82
N ARG A 55 -0.79 -11.34 -12.17
CA ARG A 55 -0.74 -12.02 -13.48
C ARG A 55 -1.61 -13.28 -13.57
N ILE A 56 -1.73 -14.05 -12.49
CA ILE A 56 -2.40 -15.35 -12.51
C ILE A 56 -3.79 -15.26 -11.92
N ILE A 57 -3.97 -14.57 -10.79
CA ILE A 57 -5.25 -14.50 -10.10
C ILE A 57 -6.13 -13.43 -10.73
N ASP A 58 -5.68 -12.18 -10.78
CA ASP A 58 -6.51 -11.07 -11.26
C ASP A 58 -6.91 -11.24 -12.74
N GLN A 59 -5.97 -11.74 -13.57
CA GLN A 59 -6.28 -12.07 -14.98
C GLN A 59 -7.04 -13.40 -15.14
N GLY A 60 -6.81 -14.37 -14.26
CA GLY A 60 -7.49 -15.66 -14.28
C GLY A 60 -8.94 -15.55 -13.84
N GLU A 61 -9.24 -14.82 -12.79
CA GLU A 61 -10.61 -14.54 -12.32
C GLU A 61 -11.41 -13.77 -13.38
N ALA A 62 -10.81 -12.82 -14.09
CA ALA A 62 -11.44 -12.10 -15.18
C ALA A 62 -11.84 -13.01 -16.37
N ASN A 63 -11.10 -14.08 -16.60
CA ASN A 63 -11.36 -15.03 -17.69
C ASN A 63 -12.37 -16.13 -17.31
N VAL A 64 -12.57 -16.42 -16.02
CA VAL A 64 -13.55 -17.43 -15.57
C VAL A 64 -14.98 -16.90 -15.59
N GLY A 65 -15.17 -15.57 -15.59
CA GLY A 65 -16.49 -14.92 -15.70
C GLY A 65 -17.13 -14.98 -17.10
N LEU A 66 -16.41 -15.45 -18.11
CA LEU A 66 -16.91 -15.64 -19.49
C LEU A 66 -16.81 -17.14 -19.85
N GLU A 67 -17.92 -17.84 -19.62
CA GLU A 67 -18.22 -19.19 -20.09
C GLU A 67 -17.02 -20.17 -20.29
N GLY A 68 -16.86 -21.09 -19.36
CA GLY A 68 -16.43 -22.50 -19.43
C GLY A 68 -15.46 -23.02 -20.52
N THR A 69 -14.75 -22.18 -21.24
CA THR A 69 -13.79 -22.59 -22.26
C THR A 69 -12.42 -21.96 -22.01
N VAL A 70 -11.54 -22.77 -21.42
CA VAL A 70 -10.11 -22.46 -21.34
C VAL A 70 -9.56 -22.37 -22.76
N GLN A 71 -9.28 -21.16 -23.25
CA GLN A 71 -8.45 -21.02 -24.43
C GLN A 71 -7.01 -21.40 -24.05
N PRO A 72 -6.32 -22.24 -24.83
CA PRO A 72 -4.92 -22.55 -24.60
C PRO A 72 -4.09 -21.28 -24.75
N LEU A 73 -3.16 -21.08 -23.81
CA LEU A 73 -2.14 -20.02 -23.89
C LEU A 73 -1.44 -20.12 -25.26
N PRO A 74 -1.28 -19.01 -25.99
CA PRO A 74 -0.54 -19.04 -27.25
C PRO A 74 0.92 -19.42 -26.97
N GLU A 75 1.35 -20.50 -27.57
CA GLU A 75 2.77 -20.85 -27.66
C GLU A 75 3.46 -19.83 -28.55
N SER A 76 4.59 -19.37 -28.07
CA SER A 76 5.67 -18.66 -28.75
C SER A 76 5.48 -17.20 -29.15
N GLY A 77 6.30 -16.36 -28.53
CA GLY A 77 7.17 -15.44 -29.24
C GLY A 77 6.54 -14.24 -29.93
N VAL A 78 5.76 -13.43 -29.20
CA VAL A 78 5.61 -12.04 -29.57
C VAL A 78 5.83 -11.18 -28.33
N GLN A 79 6.84 -10.33 -28.43
CA GLN A 79 7.13 -9.26 -27.48
C GLN A 79 5.93 -8.28 -27.51
N GLY A 80 4.84 -8.66 -26.84
CA GLY A 80 3.65 -7.86 -26.69
C GLY A 80 3.94 -6.68 -25.78
N SER A 81 3.63 -5.50 -26.27
CA SER A 81 3.67 -4.24 -25.56
C SER A 81 3.15 -4.38 -24.12
N LEU A 82 3.96 -3.98 -23.15
CA LEU A 82 3.64 -3.96 -21.71
C LEU A 82 2.51 -2.97 -21.35
N PHE A 83 1.86 -2.37 -22.37
CA PHE A 83 0.89 -1.27 -22.26
C PHE A 83 -0.35 -1.50 -23.13
N GLY A 84 -0.90 -2.72 -23.11
CA GLY A 84 -2.24 -2.96 -23.66
C GLY A 84 -3.30 -2.44 -22.67
N GLU A 85 -4.15 -1.52 -23.11
CA GLU A 85 -5.35 -1.10 -22.38
C GLU A 85 -6.26 -2.31 -22.12
N ALA A 86 -6.16 -2.87 -20.91
CA ALA A 86 -7.16 -3.79 -20.40
C ALA A 86 -8.24 -2.97 -19.73
N ALA A 87 -9.48 -3.11 -20.19
CA ALA A 87 -10.64 -2.56 -19.53
C ALA A 87 -10.62 -3.01 -18.05
N HIS A 88 -10.60 -2.03 -17.15
CA HIS A 88 -10.63 -2.26 -15.71
C HIS A 88 -12.00 -2.82 -15.32
N VAL A 89 -12.11 -4.13 -15.26
CA VAL A 89 -13.10 -4.77 -14.40
C VAL A 89 -12.44 -4.78 -13.02
N ALA A 90 -12.97 -3.99 -12.09
CA ALA A 90 -12.45 -3.90 -10.74
C ALA A 90 -12.47 -5.31 -10.10
N PRO A 91 -11.33 -5.84 -9.64
CA PRO A 91 -11.32 -7.10 -8.92
C PRO A 91 -12.16 -6.92 -7.65
N GLN A 92 -13.05 -7.87 -7.36
CA GLN A 92 -13.70 -7.94 -6.06
C GLN A 92 -12.65 -8.41 -5.04
N THR A 93 -11.85 -7.47 -4.55
CA THR A 93 -10.96 -7.72 -3.42
C THR A 93 -11.81 -7.88 -2.18
N THR A 94 -11.58 -8.92 -1.41
CA THR A 94 -12.15 -9.10 -0.06
C THR A 94 -11.54 -8.13 0.94
N ALA A 95 -10.51 -7.39 0.54
CA ALA A 95 -9.85 -6.37 1.35
C ALA A 95 -10.84 -5.25 1.69
N LYS A 96 -10.78 -4.80 2.91
CA LYS A 96 -11.55 -3.65 3.39
C LYS A 96 -11.04 -2.38 2.69
N THR A 97 -11.93 -1.43 2.48
CA THR A 97 -11.61 -0.12 1.91
C THR A 97 -12.31 0.96 2.71
N ILE A 98 -12.04 2.23 2.44
CA ILE A 98 -12.74 3.34 3.07
C ILE A 98 -14.28 3.20 2.99
N LYS A 99 -14.80 2.56 1.94
CA LYS A 99 -16.24 2.30 1.77
C LYS A 99 -16.81 1.24 2.71
N SER A 100 -15.95 0.49 3.39
CA SER A 100 -16.35 -0.53 4.37
C SER A 100 -16.70 0.07 5.72
N TYR A 101 -16.47 1.36 5.92
CA TYR A 101 -16.64 2.07 7.17
C TYR A 101 -17.46 3.34 6.99
N ASP A 102 -18.16 3.75 8.05
CA ASP A 102 -18.82 5.04 8.13
C ASP A 102 -17.83 6.08 8.67
N CYS A 103 -17.19 6.80 7.74
CA CYS A 103 -16.13 7.75 8.05
C CYS A 103 -16.69 9.18 8.13
N ASP A 104 -16.37 9.88 9.22
CA ASP A 104 -16.67 11.29 9.45
C ASP A 104 -15.40 12.12 9.22
N PHE A 105 -15.08 12.38 7.96
CA PHE A 105 -13.91 13.15 7.54
C PHE A 105 -14.35 14.51 7.02
N ARG A 106 -13.79 15.59 7.58
CA ARG A 106 -14.14 16.95 7.20
C ARG A 106 -12.94 17.76 6.74
N LEU A 107 -13.18 18.68 5.83
CA LEU A 107 -12.22 19.70 5.43
C LEU A 107 -12.33 20.90 6.38
N ILE A 108 -11.19 21.39 6.83
CA ILE A 108 -11.06 22.66 7.54
C ILE A 108 -10.08 23.53 6.74
N ALA A 109 -10.57 24.64 6.22
CA ALA A 109 -9.79 25.59 5.43
C ALA A 109 -9.67 26.97 6.14
N ASP A 110 -10.40 27.17 7.22
CA ASP A 110 -10.38 28.37 8.02
C ASP A 110 -9.42 28.23 9.21
N PHE A 111 -8.61 29.26 9.47
CA PHE A 111 -7.60 29.24 10.53
C PHE A 111 -8.21 29.16 11.93
N ASP A 112 -9.26 29.91 12.19
CA ASP A 112 -9.89 29.96 13.54
C ASP A 112 -10.58 28.61 13.83
N GLU A 113 -11.23 28.00 12.81
CA GLU A 113 -11.79 26.67 12.92
C GLU A 113 -10.70 25.61 13.16
N ALA A 114 -9.57 25.71 12.46
CA ALA A 114 -8.43 24.82 12.65
C ALA A 114 -7.83 24.95 14.05
N ALA A 115 -7.65 26.18 14.54
CA ALA A 115 -7.15 26.44 15.87
C ALA A 115 -8.11 25.89 16.95
N ALA A 116 -9.41 26.09 16.79
CA ALA A 116 -10.44 25.57 17.72
C ALA A 116 -10.43 24.02 17.68
N TYR A 117 -10.31 23.41 16.50
CA TYR A 117 -10.20 21.97 16.38
C TYR A 117 -8.95 21.43 17.10
N VAL A 118 -7.79 22.01 16.87
CA VAL A 118 -6.54 21.63 17.53
C VAL A 118 -6.66 21.78 19.05
N GLN A 119 -7.24 22.87 19.55
CA GLN A 119 -7.49 23.07 20.99
C GLN A 119 -8.34 21.94 21.59
N SER A 120 -9.31 21.40 20.85
CA SER A 120 -10.14 20.28 21.30
C SER A 120 -9.37 18.95 21.43
N LEU A 121 -8.17 18.88 20.83
CA LEU A 121 -7.32 17.69 20.85
C LEU A 121 -6.32 17.68 22.01
N LEU A 122 -6.00 18.83 22.63
CA LEU A 122 -4.96 18.93 23.64
C LEU A 122 -5.21 18.12 24.91
N GLY A 123 -6.42 17.62 25.13
CA GLY A 123 -6.75 16.73 26.23
C GLY A 123 -6.76 15.23 25.87
N LYS A 124 -6.39 14.89 24.65
CA LYS A 124 -6.33 13.50 24.20
C LYS A 124 -5.03 12.83 24.64
N GLU A 125 -5.07 11.51 24.80
CA GLU A 125 -3.85 10.72 25.07
C GLU A 125 -2.94 10.67 23.83
N ARG A 126 -3.56 10.46 22.66
CA ARG A 126 -2.86 10.35 21.37
C ARG A 126 -3.74 10.82 20.22
N VAL A 127 -3.09 11.22 19.14
CA VAL A 127 -3.75 11.52 17.86
C VAL A 127 -2.88 11.03 16.73
N ALA A 128 -3.51 10.52 15.66
CA ALA A 128 -2.80 10.19 14.44
C ALA A 128 -2.75 11.42 13.53
N VAL A 129 -1.58 11.67 12.95
CA VAL A 129 -1.35 12.81 12.05
C VAL A 129 -0.63 12.36 10.81
N HIS A 130 -1.14 12.79 9.65
CA HIS A 130 -0.47 12.63 8.37
C HIS A 130 -0.26 14.00 7.73
N ILE A 131 1.00 14.39 7.49
CA ILE A 131 1.35 15.63 6.80
C ILE A 131 1.33 15.39 5.30
N VAL A 132 0.39 16.00 4.60
CA VAL A 132 0.36 16.01 3.14
C VAL A 132 1.37 17.02 2.64
N SER A 133 2.38 16.57 1.90
CA SER A 133 3.47 17.43 1.42
C SER A 133 3.90 17.08 -0.01
N VAL A 134 4.61 18.00 -0.65
CA VAL A 134 5.23 17.85 -1.96
C VAL A 134 6.71 18.18 -1.88
N GLY A 135 7.51 17.34 -2.49
CA GLY A 135 8.97 17.42 -2.51
C GLY A 135 9.62 16.21 -1.85
N ASP A 136 10.73 15.77 -2.40
CA ASP A 136 11.43 14.58 -1.91
C ASP A 136 12.23 14.89 -0.64
N GLU A 137 12.83 16.07 -0.57
CA GLU A 137 13.64 16.54 0.54
C GLU A 137 12.79 17.21 1.62
N ALA A 138 12.84 16.71 2.86
CA ALA A 138 12.04 17.24 3.97
C ALA A 138 12.27 18.74 4.24
N MET A 139 13.50 19.22 4.12
CA MET A 139 13.86 20.62 4.37
C MET A 139 13.23 21.60 3.37
N THR A 140 13.00 21.14 2.14
CA THR A 140 12.44 21.97 1.06
C THR A 140 11.02 21.60 0.67
N ALA A 141 10.45 20.61 1.33
CA ALA A 141 9.10 20.13 1.05
C ALA A 141 8.06 21.21 1.36
N ASN A 142 7.07 21.33 0.48
CA ASN A 142 5.91 22.17 0.71
C ASN A 142 4.80 21.36 1.39
N ILE A 143 4.36 21.81 2.56
CA ILE A 143 3.21 21.27 3.27
C ILE A 143 1.95 21.76 2.57
N LEU A 144 1.05 20.82 2.23
CA LEU A 144 -0.26 21.11 1.63
C LEU A 144 -1.38 21.04 2.67
N GLY A 145 -1.14 20.43 3.83
CA GLY A 145 -2.08 20.36 4.92
C GLY A 145 -1.77 19.24 5.91
N PHE A 146 -2.59 19.16 6.93
CA PHE A 146 -2.47 18.22 8.04
C PHE A 146 -3.78 17.42 8.16
N ALA A 147 -3.70 16.11 7.99
CA ALA A 147 -4.82 15.24 8.34
C ALA A 147 -4.64 14.74 9.76
N ILE A 148 -5.64 14.94 10.61
CA ILE A 148 -5.58 14.61 12.03
C ILE A 148 -6.79 13.75 12.39
N CYS A 149 -6.53 12.52 12.88
CA CYS A 149 -7.54 11.59 13.34
C CYS A 149 -7.36 11.28 14.83
N PRO A 150 -8.22 11.83 15.70
CA PRO A 150 -8.17 11.59 17.13
C PRO A 150 -8.77 10.26 17.57
N GLN A 151 -9.46 9.58 16.67
CA GLN A 151 -10.07 8.26 16.87
C GLN A 151 -10.40 7.62 15.52
N PRO A 152 -10.54 6.29 15.44
CA PRO A 152 -10.83 5.61 14.19
C PRO A 152 -12.06 6.18 13.47
N HIS A 153 -11.93 6.35 12.17
CA HIS A 153 -12.94 6.80 11.21
C HIS A 153 -13.46 8.24 11.43
N LYS A 154 -12.78 9.03 12.27
CA LYS A 154 -13.12 10.43 12.49
C LYS A 154 -11.90 11.32 12.45
N GLY A 155 -11.92 12.31 11.59
CA GLY A 155 -10.79 13.20 11.43
C GLY A 155 -11.11 14.46 10.63
N ALA A 156 -10.10 15.31 10.54
CA ALA A 156 -10.16 16.50 9.72
C ALA A 156 -8.89 16.69 8.92
N TYR A 157 -9.04 17.19 7.71
CA TYR A 157 -7.93 17.67 6.89
C TYR A 157 -7.88 19.20 6.95
N LEU A 158 -6.84 19.72 7.57
CA LEU A 158 -6.55 21.14 7.67
C LEU A 158 -5.74 21.53 6.43
N ALA A 159 -6.40 22.11 5.43
CA ALA A 159 -5.76 22.48 4.18
C ALA A 159 -4.97 23.78 4.33
N MET A 160 -3.76 23.84 3.73
CA MET A 160 -2.95 25.06 3.74
C MET A 160 -3.65 26.19 2.99
N ASP A 161 -3.58 27.38 3.53
CA ASP A 161 -4.22 28.61 3.05
C ASP A 161 -3.38 29.41 2.03
N GLY A 162 -2.29 28.86 1.56
CA GLY A 162 -1.37 29.58 0.65
C GLY A 162 -0.49 30.65 1.32
N PHE A 163 -0.83 31.11 2.54
CA PHE A 163 -0.05 32.05 3.32
C PHE A 163 0.80 31.38 4.41
N GLY A 164 0.59 30.09 4.65
CA GLY A 164 1.34 29.30 5.62
C GLY A 164 0.80 29.44 7.07
N MET A 165 -0.22 30.22 7.31
CA MET A 165 -0.79 30.46 8.64
C MET A 165 -1.35 29.19 9.28
N MET A 166 -1.85 28.25 8.45
CA MET A 166 -2.38 26.97 8.94
C MET A 166 -1.37 26.17 9.78
N THR A 167 -0.07 26.34 9.52
CA THR A 167 0.99 25.72 10.32
C THR A 167 1.00 26.24 11.76
N ASP A 168 0.69 27.50 11.97
CA ASP A 168 0.60 28.10 13.32
C ASP A 168 -0.58 27.52 14.12
N SER A 169 -1.67 27.14 13.44
CA SER A 169 -2.82 26.53 14.11
C SER A 169 -2.50 25.16 14.71
N VAL A 170 -1.60 24.38 14.10
CA VAL A 170 -1.21 23.04 14.59
C VAL A 170 -0.06 23.08 15.59
N LYS A 171 0.66 24.21 15.70
CA LYS A 171 1.81 24.36 16.60
C LYS A 171 1.50 23.94 18.05
N PRO A 172 0.38 24.34 18.68
CA PRO A 172 0.07 23.91 20.04
C PRO A 172 -0.03 22.40 20.22
N LEU A 173 -0.43 21.65 19.18
CA LEU A 173 -0.52 20.20 19.22
C LEU A 173 0.87 19.57 19.28
N TYR A 174 1.80 20.02 18.44
CA TYR A 174 3.17 19.51 18.39
C TYR A 174 4.05 19.94 19.57
N GLU A 175 3.61 20.96 20.32
CA GLU A 175 4.27 21.46 21.53
C GLU A 175 3.55 21.01 22.82
N SER A 176 2.61 20.06 22.73
CA SER A 176 1.80 19.55 23.85
C SER A 176 2.34 18.21 24.40
N ASP A 177 1.64 17.69 25.41
CA ASP A 177 1.87 16.34 25.95
C ASP A 177 1.10 15.24 25.21
N VAL A 178 0.37 15.58 24.15
CA VAL A 178 -0.38 14.61 23.33
C VAL A 178 0.58 13.78 22.51
N THR A 179 0.46 12.46 22.57
CA THR A 179 1.29 11.58 21.72
C THR A 179 0.89 11.67 20.25
N ILE A 180 1.82 12.12 19.41
CA ILE A 180 1.62 12.20 17.96
C ILE A 180 2.00 10.86 17.32
N CYS A 181 1.03 10.18 16.72
CA CYS A 181 1.29 9.00 15.89
C CYS A 181 1.45 9.43 14.43
N SER A 182 2.54 9.06 13.79
CA SER A 182 2.80 9.33 12.37
C SER A 182 3.53 8.14 11.72
N ASN A 183 3.61 8.13 10.40
CA ASN A 183 4.32 7.08 9.65
C ASN A 183 5.79 7.45 9.34
N ASP A 184 6.15 8.72 9.39
CA ASP A 184 7.55 9.19 9.20
C ASP A 184 7.78 10.44 10.06
N VAL A 185 7.86 10.22 11.37
CA VAL A 185 8.03 11.29 12.37
C VAL A 185 9.31 12.09 12.12
N LYS A 186 10.39 11.46 11.69
CA LYS A 186 11.64 12.17 11.39
C LYS A 186 11.46 13.19 10.27
N ARG A 187 10.77 12.83 9.20
CA ARG A 187 10.45 13.74 8.10
C ARG A 187 9.55 14.87 8.57
N ASP A 188 8.53 14.54 9.35
CA ASP A 188 7.60 15.52 9.93
C ASP A 188 8.32 16.54 10.80
N MET A 189 9.21 16.11 11.69
CA MET A 189 10.04 16.98 12.54
C MET A 189 10.86 17.96 11.72
N VAL A 190 11.52 17.50 10.65
CA VAL A 190 12.33 18.36 9.80
C VAL A 190 11.46 19.38 9.07
N MET A 191 10.34 18.95 8.45
CA MET A 191 9.42 19.86 7.76
C MET A 191 8.84 20.91 8.69
N LEU A 192 8.45 20.54 9.91
CA LEU A 192 7.86 21.44 10.90
C LEU A 192 8.89 22.41 11.46
N HIS A 193 10.12 21.97 11.71
CA HIS A 193 11.21 22.83 12.14
C HIS A 193 11.49 23.96 11.14
N GLU A 194 11.51 23.66 9.83
CA GLU A 194 11.67 24.65 8.76
C GLU A 194 10.51 25.67 8.72
N LYS A 195 9.37 25.34 9.31
CA LYS A 195 8.20 26.22 9.43
C LYS A 195 8.09 26.88 10.81
N GLY A 196 9.10 26.74 11.67
CA GLY A 196 9.13 27.36 12.98
C GLY A 196 8.27 26.67 14.05
N VAL A 197 7.90 25.41 13.84
CA VAL A 197 7.22 24.57 14.83
C VAL A 197 8.24 23.74 15.58
N ASN A 198 8.25 23.83 16.90
CA ASN A 198 9.12 23.06 17.77
C ASN A 198 8.42 21.76 18.18
N PHE A 199 8.74 20.67 17.52
CA PHE A 199 8.12 19.37 17.80
C PHE A 199 8.70 18.77 19.09
N THR A 200 8.05 19.03 20.23
CA THR A 200 8.44 18.52 21.55
C THR A 200 7.47 17.46 22.10
N ALA A 201 6.32 17.28 21.46
CA ALA A 201 5.33 16.28 21.86
C ALA A 201 5.92 14.86 21.87
N PRO A 202 5.45 13.96 22.75
CA PRO A 202 5.71 12.54 22.62
C PRO A 202 5.25 12.00 21.27
N TYR A 203 5.93 11.00 20.72
CA TYR A 203 5.57 10.48 19.41
C TYR A 203 5.67 8.97 19.30
N PHE A 204 4.93 8.42 18.35
CA PHE A 204 5.01 7.03 17.91
C PHE A 204 5.10 6.97 16.38
N ASP A 205 6.12 6.29 15.86
CA ASP A 205 6.35 6.13 14.42
C ASP A 205 5.96 4.72 13.98
N THR A 206 4.90 4.61 13.17
CA THR A 206 4.38 3.32 12.71
C THR A 206 5.33 2.63 11.73
N SER A 207 6.08 3.38 10.92
CA SER A 207 7.05 2.82 9.99
C SER A 207 8.26 2.21 10.72
N VAL A 208 8.75 2.89 11.75
CA VAL A 208 9.82 2.36 12.61
C VAL A 208 9.34 1.13 13.39
N ALA A 209 8.13 1.18 13.95
CA ALA A 209 7.54 0.05 14.66
C ALA A 209 7.40 -1.18 13.74
N HIS A 210 6.91 -0.97 12.52
CA HIS A 210 6.80 -2.04 11.53
C HIS A 210 8.18 -2.55 11.08
N TYR A 211 9.15 -1.67 10.91
CA TYR A 211 10.54 -2.07 10.59
C TYR A 211 11.14 -2.99 11.68
N LEU A 212 10.88 -2.72 12.96
CA LEU A 212 11.37 -3.56 14.04
C LEU A 212 10.73 -4.96 14.05
N LEU A 213 9.49 -5.07 13.58
CA LEU A 213 8.78 -6.35 13.48
C LEU A 213 9.14 -7.12 12.20
N GLN A 214 9.29 -6.41 11.09
CA GLN A 214 9.46 -7.00 9.76
C GLN A 214 10.44 -6.20 8.89
N PRO A 215 11.75 -6.26 9.17
CA PRO A 215 12.76 -5.39 8.54
C PRO A 215 12.91 -5.60 7.02
N GLU A 216 12.54 -6.76 6.52
CA GLU A 216 12.67 -7.12 5.09
C GLU A 216 11.50 -6.60 4.23
N ARG A 217 10.47 -5.98 4.85
CA ARG A 217 9.28 -5.51 4.16
C ARG A 217 9.31 -4.02 3.88
N GLY A 218 8.40 -3.55 3.03
CA GLY A 218 8.17 -2.12 2.88
C GLY A 218 7.32 -1.57 4.02
N HIS A 219 7.54 -0.30 4.40
CA HIS A 219 6.93 0.33 5.58
C HIS A 219 6.03 1.52 5.21
N SER A 220 5.61 1.63 3.95
CA SER A 220 4.62 2.65 3.55
C SER A 220 3.27 2.36 4.18
N ILE A 221 2.47 3.41 4.43
CA ILE A 221 1.12 3.29 5.01
C ILE A 221 0.29 2.25 4.24
N ALA A 222 0.33 2.26 2.90
CA ALA A 222 -0.41 1.31 2.08
C ALA A 222 0.02 -0.15 2.29
N GLN A 223 1.33 -0.39 2.49
CA GLN A 223 1.85 -1.73 2.73
C GLN A 223 1.50 -2.23 4.13
N VAL A 224 1.66 -1.38 5.13
CA VAL A 224 1.30 -1.68 6.52
C VAL A 224 -0.20 -1.93 6.65
N ALA A 225 -1.04 -1.10 6.00
CA ALA A 225 -2.49 -1.27 5.98
C ALA A 225 -2.91 -2.61 5.35
N GLN A 226 -2.33 -2.95 4.21
CA GLN A 226 -2.64 -4.22 3.54
C GLN A 226 -2.24 -5.42 4.37
N GLU A 227 -1.09 -5.33 5.06
CA GLU A 227 -0.53 -6.46 5.80
C GLU A 227 -1.21 -6.67 7.15
N LEU A 228 -1.40 -5.60 7.93
CA LEU A 228 -1.89 -5.70 9.30
C LEU A 228 -3.41 -5.55 9.41
N LEU A 229 -4.05 -4.85 8.47
CA LEU A 229 -5.47 -4.52 8.53
C LEU A 229 -6.30 -5.21 7.43
N ASP A 230 -5.66 -5.90 6.46
CA ASP A 230 -6.29 -6.39 5.23
C ASP A 230 -7.10 -5.26 4.54
N TYR A 231 -6.45 -4.10 4.42
CA TYR A 231 -7.05 -2.86 3.96
C TYR A 231 -6.37 -2.32 2.72
N GLU A 232 -7.15 -1.96 1.70
CA GLU A 232 -6.70 -1.34 0.47
C GLU A 232 -6.98 0.17 0.51
N VAL A 233 -5.91 0.97 0.48
CA VAL A 233 -6.00 2.44 0.50
C VAL A 233 -6.54 3.00 -0.81
N ILE A 234 -7.09 4.22 -0.77
CA ILE A 234 -7.53 4.94 -1.96
C ILE A 234 -6.38 5.03 -2.96
N ALA A 235 -6.58 4.45 -4.14
CA ALA A 235 -5.56 4.42 -5.19
C ALA A 235 -5.24 5.84 -5.70
N PRO A 236 -3.96 6.21 -5.88
CA PRO A 236 -3.56 7.52 -6.39
C PRO A 236 -4.24 7.90 -7.71
N GLU A 237 -4.51 6.96 -8.57
CA GLU A 237 -5.17 7.16 -9.85
C GLU A 237 -6.59 7.70 -9.71
N SER A 238 -7.27 7.44 -8.59
CA SER A 238 -8.65 7.90 -8.35
C SER A 238 -8.76 9.41 -8.12
N TYR A 239 -7.69 10.04 -7.60
CA TYR A 239 -7.67 11.47 -7.31
C TYR A 239 -6.66 12.27 -8.16
N LEU A 240 -5.56 11.63 -8.61
CA LEU A 240 -4.58 12.25 -9.50
C LEU A 240 -4.91 12.04 -10.99
N GLY A 241 -5.75 11.04 -11.32
CA GLY A 241 -6.00 10.60 -12.67
C GLY A 241 -5.04 9.51 -13.15
N PRO A 242 -5.25 8.98 -14.36
CA PRO A 242 -4.50 7.84 -14.87
C PRO A 242 -3.00 8.14 -14.96
N LYS A 243 -2.17 7.11 -14.73
CA LYS A 243 -0.71 7.21 -14.86
C LYS A 243 -0.31 7.66 -16.27
N GLY A 244 0.57 8.66 -16.35
CA GLY A 244 1.08 9.16 -17.62
C GLY A 244 1.37 10.65 -17.59
N ARG A 245 1.67 11.22 -18.78
CA ARG A 245 2.02 12.65 -18.92
C ARG A 245 0.91 13.61 -18.46
N GLY A 246 -0.33 13.18 -18.39
CA GLY A 246 -1.50 13.97 -17.96
C GLY A 246 -1.89 13.78 -16.50
N GLN A 247 -1.16 12.98 -15.71
CA GLN A 247 -1.47 12.79 -14.30
C GLN A 247 -1.24 14.08 -13.53
N LYS A 248 -2.25 14.50 -12.77
CA LYS A 248 -2.17 15.72 -11.93
C LYS A 248 -1.15 15.50 -10.81
N LYS A 249 -0.50 16.59 -10.43
CA LYS A 249 0.28 16.61 -9.19
C LYS A 249 -0.65 16.84 -8.00
N ILE A 250 -0.26 16.34 -6.84
CA ILE A 250 -1.12 16.37 -5.64
C ILE A 250 -1.53 17.81 -5.26
N PHE A 251 -0.68 18.80 -5.49
CA PHE A 251 -0.99 20.22 -5.24
C PHE A 251 -1.98 20.85 -6.23
N GLU A 252 -2.31 20.14 -7.33
CA GLU A 252 -3.34 20.54 -8.30
C GLU A 252 -4.71 19.95 -7.96
N VAL A 253 -4.77 19.11 -6.93
CA VAL A 253 -6.02 18.47 -6.48
C VAL A 253 -6.75 19.39 -5.52
N ASN A 254 -8.06 19.57 -5.75
CA ASN A 254 -8.90 20.33 -4.84
C ASN A 254 -8.86 19.73 -3.42
N PRO A 255 -8.68 20.53 -2.35
CA PRO A 255 -8.70 20.08 -0.96
C PRO A 255 -9.88 19.20 -0.59
N GLU A 256 -11.07 19.45 -1.12
CA GLU A 256 -12.27 18.62 -0.88
C GLU A 256 -12.07 17.17 -1.36
N ARG A 257 -11.43 16.98 -2.52
CA ARG A 257 -11.11 15.66 -3.05
C ARG A 257 -9.92 15.00 -2.34
N LEU A 258 -9.05 15.81 -1.77
CA LEU A 258 -7.88 15.34 -1.03
C LEU A 258 -8.25 14.93 0.41
N THR A 259 -9.29 15.52 0.98
CA THR A 259 -9.75 15.26 2.34
C THR A 259 -9.93 13.77 2.66
N PRO A 260 -10.73 12.99 1.91
CA PRO A 260 -10.88 11.57 2.22
C PRO A 260 -9.57 10.79 2.11
N VAL A 261 -8.69 11.16 1.17
CA VAL A 261 -7.39 10.51 0.98
C VAL A 261 -6.46 10.81 2.14
N ALA A 262 -6.34 12.08 2.52
CA ALA A 262 -5.46 12.53 3.59
C ALA A 262 -5.91 11.98 4.95
N CYS A 263 -7.22 12.04 5.24
CA CYS A 263 -7.78 11.50 6.47
C CYS A 263 -7.69 9.97 6.53
N GLU A 264 -7.86 9.27 5.42
CA GLU A 264 -7.63 7.82 5.35
C GLU A 264 -6.20 7.46 5.76
N GLN A 265 -5.20 8.20 5.27
CA GLN A 265 -3.80 7.96 5.65
C GLN A 265 -3.57 8.18 7.15
N ALA A 266 -4.18 9.22 7.74
CA ALA A 266 -4.12 9.45 9.17
C ALA A 266 -4.90 8.40 9.99
N ASP A 267 -6.02 7.91 9.47
CA ASP A 267 -6.87 6.90 10.13
C ASP A 267 -6.18 5.52 10.20
N ILE A 268 -5.34 5.21 9.24
CA ILE A 268 -4.56 3.97 9.18
C ILE A 268 -3.36 4.01 10.16
N ILE A 269 -2.81 5.18 10.42
CA ILE A 269 -1.68 5.37 11.35
C ILE A 269 -2.06 5.00 12.78
#